data_32573ba3dab7a515d34c0607309a0aeb
#
_entry.id   32573ba3dab7a515d34c0607309a0aeb
#
_cell.length_a   1.000
_cell.length_b   1.000
_cell.length_c   1.000
_cell.angle_alpha   90.00
_cell.angle_beta   90.00
_cell.angle_gamma   90.00
#
_symmetry.space_group_name_H-M   'P 1'
#
loop_
_entity.id
_entity.type
_entity.pdbx_description
1 polymer ?
#
loop_
_entity_poly.entity_id
_entity_poly.type
_entity_poly.pdbx_seq_one_letter_code
_entity_poly.pdbx_strand_id
1 'polypeptide(L)'
;TEIIHAEGLCVLPGIIDAHTHFHLVSRGTVTADSFVEGSRCAAYGGVTCVIDFADDDKKGNLASCAQERISAMQAQMAVDFSLHQGLYSYREGLEEELAGLKKTGVKVIKMFTTYRNVGYLVEKREELKAIFSLCKKLDLLVSVHCEDDATIQKVEAEYTGDYNPPAHALLRPSEAEARGIDTVGRVALELDMPLYVVHLSSKAGLQKVRELRAKGLRVIVETTPHYLFLNKSKLEGPDGALYVMTPPLRGVEDNEALQEAVLNGEIQIIATDHCSFTVQQKMASDDCRTILPGIPGTEELLSLVYSFAANSGRIGVQQVVNLLSTAVAKAFGLYPRKGAIRVGSDA
;
A
#
# COMPACT_ATOMS: atom_id res chain seq x y z
N THR A 1 2.18 2.92 39.72
CA THR A 1 1.53 2.00 38.74
C THR A 1 0.20 2.63 38.37
N GLU A 2 0.02 2.96 37.13
CA GLU A 2 -1.26 3.42 36.60
C GLU A 2 -2.17 2.22 36.38
N ILE A 3 -3.43 2.36 36.72
CA ILE A 3 -4.47 1.33 36.49
C ILE A 3 -5.51 1.94 35.56
N ILE A 4 -5.73 1.27 34.43
CA ILE A 4 -6.76 1.65 33.47
C ILE A 4 -7.96 0.70 33.66
N HIS A 5 -9.13 1.26 34.01
CA HIS A 5 -10.36 0.53 34.13
C HIS A 5 -11.01 0.37 32.75
N ALA A 6 -11.19 -0.87 32.29
CA ALA A 6 -11.68 -1.18 30.95
C ALA A 6 -12.90 -2.13 30.98
N GLU A 7 -13.67 -2.13 32.07
CA GLU A 7 -14.86 -2.98 32.20
C GLU A 7 -15.88 -2.65 31.10
N GLY A 8 -16.29 -3.69 30.36
CA GLY A 8 -17.24 -3.56 29.25
C GLY A 8 -16.62 -3.06 27.92
N LEU A 9 -15.30 -2.84 27.88
CA LEU A 9 -14.57 -2.42 26.69
C LEU A 9 -13.71 -3.56 26.13
N CYS A 10 -13.42 -3.50 24.83
CA CYS A 10 -12.41 -4.32 24.20
C CYS A 10 -11.08 -3.56 24.17
N VAL A 11 -10.03 -4.12 24.77
CA VAL A 11 -8.68 -3.59 24.66
C VAL A 11 -7.96 -4.33 23.54
N LEU A 12 -7.51 -3.59 22.53
CA LEU A 12 -6.85 -4.13 21.33
C LEU A 12 -5.41 -3.59 21.25
N PRO A 13 -4.48 -4.32 20.62
CA PRO A 13 -3.22 -3.73 20.20
C PRO A 13 -3.50 -2.54 19.27
N GLY A 14 -2.71 -1.48 19.35
CA GLY A 14 -2.84 -0.33 18.46
C GLY A 14 -2.81 -0.76 16.99
N ILE A 15 -3.66 -0.14 16.18
CA ILE A 15 -3.75 -0.43 14.75
C ILE A 15 -2.52 0.15 14.05
N ILE A 16 -2.01 -0.57 13.07
CA ILE A 16 -0.87 -0.18 12.23
C ILE A 16 -1.37 -0.02 10.80
N ASP A 17 -1.43 1.22 10.33
CA ASP A 17 -1.70 1.48 8.91
C ASP A 17 -0.39 1.34 8.13
N ALA A 18 -0.29 0.28 7.34
CA ALA A 18 0.96 -0.12 6.67
C ALA A 18 1.26 0.68 5.40
N HIS A 19 0.38 1.63 4.99
CA HIS A 19 0.49 2.29 3.69
C HIS A 19 -0.15 3.68 3.74
N THR A 20 0.68 4.70 3.95
CA THR A 20 0.22 6.10 3.99
C THR A 20 1.16 7.01 3.19
N HIS A 21 0.61 8.10 2.65
CA HIS A 21 1.33 9.12 1.89
C HIS A 21 1.03 10.52 2.44
N PHE A 22 1.39 10.76 3.71
CA PHE A 22 1.22 12.08 4.32
C PHE A 22 2.23 13.07 3.73
N HIS A 23 1.79 14.29 3.47
CA HIS A 23 2.64 15.36 2.94
C HIS A 23 3.51 14.89 1.76
N LEU A 24 2.89 14.14 0.83
CA LEU A 24 3.55 13.67 -0.37
C LEU A 24 3.59 14.78 -1.43
N VAL A 25 4.78 15.12 -1.90
CA VAL A 25 4.97 15.99 -3.07
C VAL A 25 4.83 15.13 -4.32
N SER A 26 3.77 15.35 -5.10
CA SER A 26 3.48 14.56 -6.29
C SER A 26 2.81 15.43 -7.36
N ARG A 27 3.17 15.20 -8.63
CA ARG A 27 2.55 15.84 -9.79
C ARG A 27 2.41 17.37 -9.67
N GLY A 28 3.40 18.04 -9.09
CA GLY A 28 3.44 19.51 -8.96
C GLY A 28 2.59 20.08 -7.81
N THR A 29 2.06 19.24 -6.94
CA THR A 29 1.32 19.64 -5.73
C THR A 29 1.73 18.80 -4.53
N VAL A 30 1.08 19.02 -3.39
CA VAL A 30 1.27 18.27 -2.16
C VAL A 30 -0.07 17.68 -1.73
N THR A 31 -0.08 16.45 -1.17
CA THR A 31 -1.29 15.87 -0.56
C THR A 31 -1.86 16.79 0.51
N ALA A 32 -3.18 16.73 0.71
CA ALA A 32 -3.91 17.67 1.57
C ALA A 32 -3.48 17.59 3.04
N ASP A 33 -3.21 16.37 3.53
CA ASP A 33 -2.83 16.17 4.92
C ASP A 33 -1.33 16.36 5.12
N SER A 34 -0.98 17.29 6.02
CA SER A 34 0.36 17.40 6.58
C SER A 34 0.63 16.20 7.52
N PHE A 35 1.86 16.06 7.98
CA PHE A 35 2.19 15.05 9.01
C PHE A 35 1.36 15.21 10.29
N VAL A 36 1.10 16.46 10.70
CA VAL A 36 0.30 16.76 11.90
C VAL A 36 -1.14 16.31 11.68
N GLU A 37 -1.76 16.73 10.59
CA GLU A 37 -3.18 16.45 10.31
C GLU A 37 -3.40 14.97 10.04
N GLY A 38 -2.64 14.36 9.13
CA GLY A 38 -2.76 12.94 8.80
C GLY A 38 -2.53 12.04 10.02
N SER A 39 -1.52 12.34 10.87
CA SER A 39 -1.29 11.52 12.07
C SER A 39 -2.35 11.71 13.16
N ARG A 40 -2.98 12.90 13.22
CA ARG A 40 -4.14 13.11 14.11
C ARG A 40 -5.37 12.34 13.60
N CYS A 41 -5.66 12.38 12.30
CA CYS A 41 -6.73 11.57 11.71
C CYS A 41 -6.49 10.07 12.00
N ALA A 42 -5.25 9.59 11.83
CA ALA A 42 -4.86 8.24 12.19
C ALA A 42 -5.19 7.92 13.67
N ALA A 43 -4.78 8.79 14.60
CA ALA A 43 -5.05 8.61 16.03
C ALA A 43 -6.56 8.57 16.34
N TYR A 44 -7.36 9.44 15.73
CA TYR A 44 -8.82 9.43 15.87
C TYR A 44 -9.44 8.11 15.39
N GLY A 45 -8.89 7.52 14.35
CA GLY A 45 -9.30 6.21 13.83
C GLY A 45 -8.78 5.00 14.64
N GLY A 46 -8.01 5.24 15.72
CA GLY A 46 -7.40 4.16 16.51
C GLY A 46 -6.11 3.59 15.92
N VAL A 47 -5.55 4.24 14.88
CA VAL A 47 -4.25 3.94 14.31
C VAL A 47 -3.17 4.58 15.19
N THR A 48 -2.31 3.76 15.78
CA THR A 48 -1.25 4.20 16.70
C THR A 48 0.14 4.17 16.06
N CYS A 49 0.24 3.61 14.87
CA CYS A 49 1.46 3.58 14.08
C CYS A 49 1.10 3.60 12.59
N VAL A 50 1.82 4.40 11.82
CA VAL A 50 1.71 4.41 10.36
C VAL A 50 3.04 3.99 9.74
N ILE A 51 2.99 3.41 8.53
CA ILE A 51 4.18 3.17 7.72
C ILE A 51 4.04 4.00 6.45
N ASP A 52 4.85 5.04 6.35
CA ASP A 52 4.85 5.99 5.26
C ASP A 52 5.99 5.69 4.27
N PHE A 53 6.22 6.52 3.27
CA PHE A 53 7.21 6.28 2.22
C PHE A 53 8.25 7.38 2.18
N ALA A 54 9.52 6.96 2.04
CA ALA A 54 10.60 7.82 1.59
C ALA A 54 10.83 7.56 0.10
N ASP A 55 10.89 8.60 -0.70
CA ASP A 55 11.14 8.50 -2.13
C ASP A 55 12.64 8.38 -2.44
N ASP A 56 12.96 7.68 -3.54
CA ASP A 56 14.31 7.66 -4.12
C ASP A 56 14.52 8.93 -4.95
N ASP A 57 15.41 9.81 -4.53
CA ASP A 57 15.78 11.03 -5.26
C ASP A 57 16.68 10.76 -6.48
N LYS A 58 17.05 9.49 -6.70
CA LYS A 58 17.93 9.00 -7.78
C LYS A 58 19.36 9.59 -7.78
N LYS A 59 19.78 10.15 -6.64
CA LYS A 59 21.15 10.71 -6.48
C LYS A 59 22.10 9.75 -5.78
N GLY A 60 21.64 8.53 -5.48
CA GLY A 60 22.50 7.47 -4.98
C GLY A 60 22.67 7.44 -3.46
N ASN A 61 21.68 7.90 -2.70
CA ASN A 61 21.73 7.83 -1.23
C ASN A 61 20.37 7.57 -0.59
N LEU A 62 19.90 6.31 -0.68
CA LEU A 62 18.64 5.91 -0.08
C LEU A 62 18.59 6.13 1.44
N ALA A 63 19.72 5.99 2.14
CA ALA A 63 19.78 6.24 3.57
C ALA A 63 19.55 7.72 3.92
N SER A 64 20.06 8.65 3.10
CA SER A 64 19.76 10.09 3.26
C SER A 64 18.28 10.38 3.02
N CYS A 65 17.70 9.86 1.95
CA CYS A 65 16.28 10.04 1.65
C CYS A 65 15.41 9.57 2.82
N ALA A 66 15.69 8.37 3.35
CA ALA A 66 15.00 7.85 4.53
C ALA A 66 15.21 8.75 5.77
N GLN A 67 16.44 9.20 6.03
CA GLN A 67 16.75 10.03 7.18
C GLN A 67 16.10 11.42 7.10
N GLU A 68 16.04 12.01 5.92
CA GLU A 68 15.34 13.29 5.69
C GLU A 68 13.83 13.13 5.97
N ARG A 69 13.22 12.04 5.48
CA ARG A 69 11.81 11.75 5.75
C ARG A 69 11.57 11.50 7.24
N ILE A 70 12.41 10.72 7.92
CA ILE A 70 12.34 10.49 9.37
C ILE A 70 12.42 11.82 10.13
N SER A 71 13.38 12.67 9.78
CA SER A 71 13.57 13.97 10.46
C SER A 71 12.37 14.89 10.28
N ALA A 72 11.78 14.91 9.09
CA ALA A 72 10.58 15.71 8.83
C ALA A 72 9.36 15.20 9.62
N MET A 73 9.18 13.88 9.72
CA MET A 73 8.07 13.26 10.45
C MET A 73 8.23 13.37 11.97
N GLN A 74 9.42 13.11 12.51
CA GLN A 74 9.68 12.95 13.94
C GLN A 74 9.24 14.17 14.78
N ALA A 75 9.33 15.38 14.23
CA ALA A 75 8.94 16.61 14.91
C ALA A 75 7.42 16.90 14.88
N GLN A 76 6.66 16.16 14.07
CA GLN A 76 5.30 16.53 13.70
C GLN A 76 4.26 15.43 13.93
N MET A 77 4.68 14.16 13.97
CA MET A 77 3.75 13.04 14.08
C MET A 77 3.12 12.93 15.47
N ALA A 78 1.81 12.73 15.51
CA ALA A 78 1.05 12.45 16.74
C ALA A 78 1.02 10.97 17.13
N VAL A 79 1.37 10.08 16.19
CA VAL A 79 1.46 8.63 16.36
C VAL A 79 2.86 8.15 16.00
N ASP A 80 3.19 6.92 16.37
CA ASP A 80 4.45 6.29 15.94
C ASP A 80 4.48 6.08 14.43
N PHE A 81 5.67 6.00 13.85
CA PHE A 81 5.81 5.76 12.42
C PHE A 81 7.02 4.89 12.08
N SER A 82 6.96 4.30 10.90
CA SER A 82 8.06 3.64 10.21
C SER A 82 8.02 4.04 8.73
N LEU A 83 8.98 3.53 7.94
CA LEU A 83 9.07 3.86 6.51
C LEU A 83 9.26 2.62 5.65
N HIS A 84 8.68 2.68 4.45
CA HIS A 84 9.11 1.95 3.26
C HIS A 84 9.97 2.88 2.42
N GLN A 85 10.97 2.34 1.69
CA GLN A 85 11.82 3.12 0.80
C GLN A 85 11.50 2.84 -0.66
N GLY A 86 11.13 3.86 -1.41
CA GLY A 86 10.99 3.80 -2.86
C GLY A 86 12.35 3.49 -3.53
N LEU A 87 12.32 2.64 -4.57
CA LEU A 87 13.46 2.36 -5.42
C LEU A 87 12.99 2.26 -6.87
N TYR A 88 13.50 3.10 -7.74
CA TYR A 88 12.95 3.31 -9.08
C TYR A 88 13.88 2.89 -10.22
N SER A 89 15.08 2.39 -9.91
CA SER A 89 16.00 1.81 -10.89
C SER A 89 17.13 1.03 -10.24
N TYR A 90 17.68 0.06 -10.96
CA TYR A 90 18.99 -0.51 -10.62
C TYR A 90 20.09 0.48 -11.01
N ARG A 91 21.15 0.55 -10.19
CA ARG A 91 22.34 1.36 -10.46
C ARG A 91 23.58 0.78 -9.81
N GLU A 92 24.74 1.19 -10.29
CA GLU A 92 26.01 0.84 -9.66
C GLU A 92 26.07 1.39 -8.23
N GLY A 93 26.61 0.62 -7.30
CA GLY A 93 26.63 0.98 -5.87
C GLY A 93 25.33 0.73 -5.10
N LEU A 94 24.29 0.18 -5.74
CA LEU A 94 22.99 -0.05 -5.08
C LEU A 94 23.10 -0.97 -3.86
N GLU A 95 24.04 -1.92 -3.85
CA GLU A 95 24.22 -2.80 -2.70
C GLU A 95 24.65 -2.02 -1.44
N GLU A 96 25.59 -1.11 -1.59
CA GLU A 96 26.07 -0.24 -0.51
C GLU A 96 24.97 0.71 -0.04
N GLU A 97 24.17 1.25 -0.96
CA GLU A 97 23.04 2.10 -0.62
C GLU A 97 21.98 1.34 0.21
N LEU A 98 21.60 0.14 -0.22
CA LEU A 98 20.66 -0.73 0.50
C LEU A 98 21.20 -1.17 1.87
N ALA A 99 22.51 -1.47 1.95
CA ALA A 99 23.15 -1.79 3.22
C ALA A 99 23.20 -0.59 4.17
N GLY A 100 23.39 0.63 3.63
CA GLY A 100 23.28 1.89 4.37
C GLY A 100 21.87 2.14 4.87
N LEU A 101 20.87 1.97 3.99
CA LEU A 101 19.46 2.12 4.30
C LEU A 101 19.01 1.19 5.45
N LYS A 102 19.42 -0.07 5.43
CA LYS A 102 19.08 -1.04 6.48
C LYS A 102 19.47 -0.55 7.89
N LYS A 103 20.53 0.25 8.02
CA LYS A 103 20.97 0.83 9.30
C LYS A 103 20.03 1.90 9.84
N THR A 104 19.17 2.48 9.01
CA THR A 104 18.12 3.43 9.43
C THR A 104 16.90 2.74 10.05
N GLY A 105 16.83 1.40 9.99
CA GLY A 105 15.69 0.61 10.45
C GLY A 105 14.67 0.28 9.35
N VAL A 106 14.80 0.82 8.17
CA VAL A 106 13.93 0.50 7.00
C VAL A 106 14.21 -0.93 6.55
N LYS A 107 13.14 -1.71 6.34
CA LYS A 107 13.21 -3.13 5.97
C LYS A 107 12.50 -3.47 4.68
N VAL A 108 11.79 -2.51 4.08
CA VAL A 108 10.96 -2.75 2.89
C VAL A 108 11.34 -1.78 1.79
N ILE A 109 11.55 -2.35 0.61
CA ILE A 109 11.79 -1.60 -0.62
C ILE A 109 10.52 -1.59 -1.44
N LYS A 110 10.01 -0.41 -1.78
CA LYS A 110 8.84 -0.22 -2.63
C LYS A 110 9.25 -0.01 -4.07
N MET A 111 8.69 -0.83 -4.96
CA MET A 111 8.91 -0.76 -6.41
C MET A 111 7.58 -0.64 -7.16
N PHE A 112 7.67 -0.27 -8.43
CA PHE A 112 6.53 -0.08 -9.32
C PHE A 112 6.81 -0.74 -10.67
N THR A 113 5.84 -1.47 -11.21
CA THR A 113 5.89 -2.02 -12.58
C THR A 113 5.12 -1.15 -13.58
N THR A 114 4.83 0.08 -13.21
CA THR A 114 4.16 1.13 -14.00
C THR A 114 4.72 2.51 -13.66
N TYR A 115 4.02 3.57 -14.05
CA TYR A 115 4.43 4.97 -13.84
C TYR A 115 5.69 5.38 -14.62
N ARG A 116 5.77 4.95 -15.88
CA ARG A 116 6.81 5.36 -16.83
C ARG A 116 6.97 6.88 -16.91
N ASN A 117 5.84 7.61 -16.91
CA ASN A 117 5.81 9.06 -17.07
C ASN A 117 6.49 9.83 -15.94
N VAL A 118 6.56 9.25 -14.73
CA VAL A 118 7.23 9.84 -13.57
C VAL A 118 8.56 9.14 -13.27
N GLY A 119 8.94 8.15 -14.10
CA GLY A 119 10.23 7.47 -14.01
C GLY A 119 10.33 6.49 -12.83
N TYR A 120 9.21 5.86 -12.42
CA TYR A 120 9.18 4.85 -11.35
C TYR A 120 9.23 3.41 -11.88
N LEU A 121 9.03 3.25 -13.19
CA LEU A 121 8.89 1.94 -13.84
C LEU A 121 10.17 1.11 -13.73
N VAL A 122 10.04 -0.07 -13.12
CA VAL A 122 11.03 -1.15 -13.15
C VAL A 122 10.34 -2.40 -13.68
N GLU A 123 10.55 -2.72 -14.96
CA GLU A 123 9.82 -3.82 -15.64
C GLU A 123 10.75 -4.89 -16.23
N LYS A 124 12.02 -4.52 -16.50
CA LYS A 124 12.96 -5.44 -17.14
C LYS A 124 13.32 -6.58 -16.19
N ARG A 125 13.17 -7.81 -16.66
CA ARG A 125 13.41 -9.01 -15.84
C ARG A 125 14.78 -9.03 -15.18
N GLU A 126 15.81 -8.67 -15.94
CA GLU A 126 17.20 -8.66 -15.45
C GLU A 126 17.40 -7.63 -14.34
N GLU A 127 16.78 -6.45 -14.49
CA GLU A 127 16.81 -5.38 -13.50
C GLU A 127 16.05 -5.78 -12.22
N LEU A 128 14.84 -6.31 -12.36
CA LEU A 128 14.06 -6.87 -11.24
C LEU A 128 14.86 -7.94 -10.51
N LYS A 129 15.47 -8.87 -11.25
CA LYS A 129 16.27 -9.95 -10.66
C LYS A 129 17.49 -9.43 -9.93
N ALA A 130 18.19 -8.44 -10.47
CA ALA A 130 19.33 -7.81 -9.81
C ALA A 130 18.91 -7.15 -8.49
N ILE A 131 17.86 -6.32 -8.48
CA ILE A 131 17.36 -5.66 -7.27
C ILE A 131 16.89 -6.69 -6.24
N PHE A 132 16.07 -7.67 -6.65
CA PHE A 132 15.54 -8.70 -5.75
C PHE A 132 16.68 -9.53 -5.12
N SER A 133 17.72 -9.85 -5.89
CA SER A 133 18.89 -10.58 -5.39
C SER A 133 19.62 -9.80 -4.30
N LEU A 134 19.79 -8.48 -4.46
CA LEU A 134 20.39 -7.61 -3.44
C LEU A 134 19.48 -7.51 -2.20
N CYS A 135 18.17 -7.35 -2.39
CA CYS A 135 17.21 -7.33 -1.28
C CYS A 135 17.23 -8.64 -0.50
N LYS A 136 17.25 -9.80 -1.20
CA LYS A 136 17.39 -11.11 -0.56
C LYS A 136 18.68 -11.22 0.26
N LYS A 137 19.81 -10.84 -0.33
CA LYS A 137 21.13 -10.85 0.34
C LYS A 137 21.14 -10.02 1.62
N LEU A 138 20.42 -8.90 1.62
CA LEU A 138 20.36 -7.95 2.73
C LEU A 138 19.17 -8.18 3.67
N ASP A 139 18.35 -9.22 3.46
CA ASP A 139 17.16 -9.51 4.25
C ASP A 139 16.18 -8.30 4.25
N LEU A 140 15.94 -7.75 3.07
CA LEU A 140 14.97 -6.69 2.81
C LEU A 140 13.77 -7.29 2.07
N LEU A 141 12.55 -6.94 2.48
CA LEU A 141 11.33 -7.33 1.81
C LEU A 141 11.08 -6.39 0.61
N VAL A 142 10.66 -6.96 -0.51
CA VAL A 142 10.25 -6.15 -1.67
C VAL A 142 8.74 -6.08 -1.72
N SER A 143 8.21 -4.85 -1.72
CA SER A 143 6.80 -4.52 -1.93
C SER A 143 6.63 -3.90 -3.33
N VAL A 144 5.57 -4.27 -4.04
CA VAL A 144 5.41 -3.84 -5.42
C VAL A 144 3.99 -3.37 -5.72
N HIS A 145 3.90 -2.19 -6.33
CA HIS A 145 2.72 -1.76 -7.08
C HIS A 145 2.71 -2.49 -8.41
N CYS A 146 1.82 -3.45 -8.55
CA CYS A 146 1.83 -4.42 -9.65
C CYS A 146 0.80 -4.05 -10.72
N GLU A 147 1.17 -3.24 -11.69
CA GLU A 147 0.42 -3.06 -12.93
C GLU A 147 1.39 -3.11 -14.12
N ASP A 148 1.10 -3.98 -15.11
CA ASP A 148 1.92 -4.13 -16.31
C ASP A 148 1.81 -2.92 -17.23
N ASP A 149 2.87 -2.12 -17.30
CA ASP A 149 2.93 -0.88 -18.07
C ASP A 149 2.63 -1.11 -19.57
N ALA A 150 3.11 -2.20 -20.13
CA ALA A 150 2.89 -2.52 -21.55
C ALA A 150 1.39 -2.76 -21.84
N THR A 151 0.67 -3.41 -20.94
CA THR A 151 -0.79 -3.58 -21.06
C THR A 151 -1.51 -2.23 -21.00
N ILE A 152 -1.12 -1.37 -20.06
CA ILE A 152 -1.70 -0.01 -19.92
C ILE A 152 -1.45 0.80 -21.18
N GLN A 153 -0.21 0.85 -21.67
CA GLN A 153 0.16 1.58 -22.88
C GLN A 153 -0.62 1.09 -24.12
N LYS A 154 -0.79 -0.24 -24.25
CA LYS A 154 -1.58 -0.81 -25.34
C LYS A 154 -3.03 -0.37 -25.28
N VAL A 155 -3.67 -0.48 -24.10
CA VAL A 155 -5.08 -0.06 -23.91
C VAL A 155 -5.24 1.43 -24.18
N GLU A 156 -4.32 2.27 -23.69
CA GLU A 156 -4.35 3.71 -23.92
C GLU A 156 -4.20 4.06 -25.40
N ALA A 157 -3.33 3.38 -26.14
CA ALA A 157 -3.13 3.60 -27.58
C ALA A 157 -4.35 3.20 -28.43
N GLU A 158 -5.12 2.22 -27.98
CA GLU A 158 -6.34 1.73 -28.64
C GLU A 158 -7.61 2.49 -28.20
N TYR A 159 -7.52 3.31 -27.14
CA TYR A 159 -8.66 4.00 -26.56
C TYR A 159 -9.05 5.23 -27.40
N THR A 160 -10.34 5.31 -27.77
CA THR A 160 -10.90 6.39 -28.60
C THR A 160 -12.03 7.15 -27.91
N GLY A 161 -12.32 6.84 -26.65
CA GLY A 161 -13.36 7.50 -25.87
C GLY A 161 -12.87 8.78 -25.16
N ASP A 162 -13.77 9.39 -24.41
CA ASP A 162 -13.44 10.56 -23.58
C ASP A 162 -12.65 10.14 -22.36
N TYR A 163 -11.60 10.90 -22.04
CA TYR A 163 -10.75 10.65 -20.87
C TYR A 163 -11.38 11.16 -19.55
N ASN A 164 -12.67 10.91 -19.36
CA ASN A 164 -13.40 11.24 -18.15
C ASN A 164 -13.05 10.30 -16.97
N PRO A 165 -13.51 10.56 -15.73
CA PRO A 165 -13.19 9.71 -14.59
C PRO A 165 -13.49 8.21 -14.79
N PRO A 166 -14.61 7.76 -15.39
CA PRO A 166 -14.85 6.35 -15.72
C PRO A 166 -13.78 5.71 -16.62
N ALA A 167 -13.18 6.47 -17.54
CA ALA A 167 -12.13 5.98 -18.41
C ALA A 167 -10.89 5.50 -17.62
N HIS A 168 -10.62 6.02 -16.43
CA HIS A 168 -9.51 5.60 -15.59
C HIS A 168 -9.52 4.09 -15.33
N ALA A 169 -10.70 3.53 -15.04
CA ALA A 169 -10.82 2.08 -14.81
C ALA A 169 -10.69 1.25 -16.11
N LEU A 170 -11.04 1.83 -17.26
CA LEU A 170 -10.90 1.17 -18.57
C LEU A 170 -9.43 1.15 -19.01
N LEU A 171 -8.71 2.27 -18.80
CA LEU A 171 -7.30 2.42 -19.20
C LEU A 171 -6.35 1.57 -18.35
N ARG A 172 -6.75 1.17 -17.16
CA ARG A 172 -5.97 0.36 -16.22
C ARG A 172 -6.73 -0.92 -15.85
N PRO A 173 -6.86 -1.87 -16.80
CA PRO A 173 -7.67 -3.07 -16.60
C PRO A 173 -7.08 -4.00 -15.52
N SER A 174 -7.92 -4.84 -14.92
CA SER A 174 -7.51 -5.86 -13.93
C SER A 174 -6.45 -6.82 -14.47
N GLU A 175 -6.43 -7.04 -15.79
CA GLU A 175 -5.38 -7.82 -16.47
C GLU A 175 -3.98 -7.19 -16.30
N ALA A 176 -3.87 -5.85 -16.28
CA ALA A 176 -2.58 -5.19 -16.02
C ALA A 176 -2.06 -5.54 -14.62
N GLU A 177 -2.93 -5.53 -13.60
CA GLU A 177 -2.56 -5.94 -12.24
C GLU A 177 -2.11 -7.41 -12.20
N ALA A 178 -2.88 -8.31 -12.79
CA ALA A 178 -2.55 -9.74 -12.82
C ALA A 178 -1.20 -10.01 -13.51
N ARG A 179 -0.91 -9.35 -14.63
CA ARG A 179 0.37 -9.47 -15.34
C ARG A 179 1.53 -8.88 -14.56
N GLY A 180 1.35 -7.72 -13.93
CA GLY A 180 2.34 -7.13 -13.04
C GLY A 180 2.73 -8.08 -11.91
N ILE A 181 1.72 -8.68 -11.25
CA ILE A 181 1.93 -9.70 -10.20
C ILE A 181 2.66 -10.93 -10.74
N ASP A 182 2.29 -11.43 -11.93
CA ASP A 182 2.97 -12.59 -12.56
C ASP A 182 4.45 -12.28 -12.84
N THR A 183 4.74 -11.10 -13.37
CA THR A 183 6.10 -10.66 -13.72
C THR A 183 7.02 -10.65 -12.49
N VAL A 184 6.64 -9.95 -11.44
CA VAL A 184 7.46 -9.87 -10.23
C VAL A 184 7.44 -11.18 -9.43
N GLY A 185 6.31 -11.90 -9.43
CA GLY A 185 6.15 -13.17 -8.76
C GLY A 185 7.04 -14.28 -9.33
N ARG A 186 7.25 -14.32 -10.64
CA ARG A 186 8.19 -15.26 -11.28
C ARG A 186 9.64 -14.99 -10.86
N VAL A 187 10.03 -13.73 -10.75
CA VAL A 187 11.37 -13.35 -10.27
C VAL A 187 11.54 -13.73 -8.80
N ALA A 188 10.56 -13.44 -7.97
CA ALA A 188 10.58 -13.80 -6.55
C ALA A 188 10.63 -15.33 -6.34
N LEU A 189 9.87 -16.09 -7.14
CA LEU A 189 9.86 -17.55 -7.12
C LEU A 189 11.22 -18.13 -7.52
N GLU A 190 11.82 -17.63 -8.60
CA GLU A 190 13.16 -18.06 -9.06
C GLU A 190 14.23 -17.83 -7.99
N LEU A 191 14.12 -16.73 -7.25
CA LEU A 191 15.05 -16.37 -6.20
C LEU A 191 14.68 -16.96 -4.83
N ASP A 192 13.57 -17.69 -4.71
CA ASP A 192 13.05 -18.18 -3.43
C ASP A 192 13.04 -17.08 -2.37
N MET A 193 12.38 -15.95 -2.67
CA MET A 193 12.22 -14.86 -1.72
C MET A 193 10.74 -14.46 -1.57
N PRO A 194 10.30 -13.97 -0.39
CA PRO A 194 8.95 -13.52 -0.21
C PRO A 194 8.67 -12.27 -1.05
N LEU A 195 7.42 -12.14 -1.51
CA LEU A 195 6.92 -10.97 -2.21
C LEU A 195 5.80 -10.32 -1.39
N TYR A 196 5.77 -9.00 -1.34
CA TYR A 196 4.67 -8.23 -0.77
C TYR A 196 3.93 -7.49 -1.90
N VAL A 197 2.69 -7.91 -2.17
CA VAL A 197 1.81 -7.26 -3.13
C VAL A 197 0.96 -6.24 -2.37
N VAL A 198 1.15 -4.95 -2.63
CA VAL A 198 0.41 -3.87 -1.98
C VAL A 198 -0.93 -3.62 -2.67
N HIS A 199 -1.90 -3.08 -1.95
CA HIS A 199 -3.18 -2.57 -2.43
C HIS A 199 -3.82 -3.40 -3.55
N LEU A 200 -3.84 -4.74 -3.41
CA LEU A 200 -4.48 -5.65 -4.38
C LEU A 200 -5.93 -5.23 -4.62
N SER A 201 -6.29 -4.98 -5.86
CA SER A 201 -7.56 -4.36 -6.24
C SER A 201 -8.53 -5.28 -6.97
N SER A 202 -8.06 -6.40 -7.55
CA SER A 202 -8.89 -7.20 -8.46
C SER A 202 -8.90 -8.71 -8.19
N LYS A 203 -9.99 -9.35 -8.60
CA LYS A 203 -10.14 -10.81 -8.62
C LYS A 203 -9.09 -11.47 -9.52
N ALA A 204 -8.73 -10.85 -10.64
CA ALA A 204 -7.69 -11.36 -11.54
C ALA A 204 -6.32 -11.35 -10.88
N GLY A 205 -5.96 -10.28 -10.17
CA GLY A 205 -4.75 -10.19 -9.36
C GLY A 205 -4.72 -11.23 -8.25
N LEU A 206 -5.84 -11.39 -7.51
CA LEU A 206 -5.99 -12.42 -6.47
C LEU A 206 -5.77 -13.83 -7.03
N GLN A 207 -6.35 -14.15 -8.19
CA GLN A 207 -6.17 -15.43 -8.84
C GLN A 207 -4.68 -15.69 -9.18
N LYS A 208 -3.97 -14.66 -9.63
CA LYS A 208 -2.53 -14.76 -9.90
C LYS A 208 -1.73 -15.00 -8.61
N VAL A 209 -2.07 -14.37 -7.52
CA VAL A 209 -1.47 -14.65 -6.20
C VAL A 209 -1.67 -16.12 -5.81
N ARG A 210 -2.89 -16.66 -5.97
CA ARG A 210 -3.19 -18.09 -5.69
C ARG A 210 -2.32 -19.02 -6.52
N GLU A 211 -2.13 -18.74 -7.81
CA GLU A 211 -1.27 -19.51 -8.70
C GLU A 211 0.21 -19.50 -8.27
N LEU A 212 0.72 -18.35 -7.85
CA LEU A 212 2.08 -18.22 -7.35
C LEU A 212 2.28 -18.95 -6.02
N ARG A 213 1.31 -18.86 -5.10
CA ARG A 213 1.32 -19.62 -3.84
C ARG A 213 1.27 -21.12 -4.09
N ALA A 214 0.48 -21.59 -5.06
CA ALA A 214 0.43 -23.01 -5.45
C ALA A 214 1.78 -23.52 -5.99
N LYS A 215 2.64 -22.62 -6.52
CA LYS A 215 4.01 -22.91 -6.94
C LYS A 215 5.04 -22.79 -5.79
N GLY A 216 4.60 -22.52 -4.57
CA GLY A 216 5.45 -22.43 -3.39
C GLY A 216 5.93 -21.01 -3.02
N LEU A 217 5.54 -19.96 -3.76
CA LEU A 217 5.93 -18.60 -3.42
C LEU A 217 5.22 -18.13 -2.14
N ARG A 218 5.97 -17.56 -1.21
CA ARG A 218 5.42 -16.83 -0.07
C ARG A 218 5.01 -15.43 -0.52
N VAL A 219 3.70 -15.19 -0.67
CA VAL A 219 3.16 -13.89 -1.03
C VAL A 219 2.39 -13.33 0.17
N ILE A 220 2.81 -12.18 0.67
CA ILE A 220 2.05 -11.33 1.59
C ILE A 220 1.20 -10.42 0.72
N VAL A 221 -0.09 -10.34 1.01
CA VAL A 221 -1.04 -9.53 0.25
C VAL A 221 -1.66 -8.49 1.16
N GLU A 222 -1.64 -7.26 0.67
CA GLU A 222 -2.38 -6.13 1.22
C GLU A 222 -3.54 -5.77 0.29
N THR A 223 -4.67 -5.42 0.86
CA THR A 223 -5.76 -4.70 0.17
C THR A 223 -6.17 -3.49 1.00
N THR A 224 -7.15 -2.75 0.50
CA THR A 224 -7.57 -1.50 1.14
C THR A 224 -9.10 -1.47 1.33
N PRO A 225 -9.63 -0.68 2.27
CA PRO A 225 -11.08 -0.57 2.47
C PRO A 225 -11.82 -0.15 1.20
N HIS A 226 -11.25 0.74 0.39
CA HIS A 226 -11.91 1.20 -0.82
C HIS A 226 -12.08 0.09 -1.87
N TYR A 227 -11.15 -0.88 -1.99
CA TYR A 227 -11.35 -2.05 -2.87
C TYR A 227 -12.29 -3.10 -2.27
N LEU A 228 -12.55 -3.03 -0.97
CA LEU A 228 -13.55 -3.90 -0.35
C LEU A 228 -14.98 -3.34 -0.47
N PHE A 229 -15.15 -2.00 -0.44
CA PHE A 229 -16.48 -1.40 -0.23
C PHE A 229 -16.93 -0.44 -1.33
N LEU A 230 -16.01 0.03 -2.19
CA LEU A 230 -16.33 0.91 -3.32
C LEU A 230 -16.08 0.18 -4.65
N ASN A 231 -16.82 0.52 -5.68
CA ASN A 231 -16.64 -0.03 -7.02
C ASN A 231 -16.67 1.06 -8.07
N LYS A 232 -16.35 0.70 -9.32
CA LYS A 232 -16.21 1.63 -10.45
C LYS A 232 -17.42 2.51 -10.76
N SER A 233 -18.63 2.17 -10.25
CA SER A 233 -19.82 3.05 -10.41
C SER A 233 -19.63 4.40 -9.71
N LYS A 234 -18.72 4.50 -8.71
CA LYS A 234 -18.37 5.75 -8.06
C LYS A 234 -17.62 6.73 -8.96
N LEU A 235 -17.02 6.24 -10.03
CA LEU A 235 -16.37 7.10 -11.04
C LEU A 235 -17.39 7.80 -11.96
N GLU A 236 -18.65 7.35 -11.94
CA GLU A 236 -19.73 7.94 -12.72
C GLU A 236 -20.31 9.17 -12.02
N GLY A 237 -20.87 10.09 -12.80
CA GLY A 237 -21.51 11.28 -12.28
C GLY A 237 -20.56 12.43 -11.91
N PRO A 238 -21.10 13.51 -11.31
CA PRO A 238 -20.38 14.77 -11.12
C PRO A 238 -19.20 14.68 -10.14
N ASP A 239 -19.26 13.75 -9.19
CA ASP A 239 -18.23 13.57 -8.16
C ASP A 239 -17.20 12.48 -8.53
N GLY A 240 -17.24 11.95 -9.74
CA GLY A 240 -16.39 10.82 -10.17
C GLY A 240 -14.90 11.07 -10.00
N ALA A 241 -14.44 12.30 -10.20
CA ALA A 241 -13.06 12.70 -10.00
C ALA A 241 -12.57 12.48 -8.56
N LEU A 242 -13.44 12.58 -7.56
CA LEU A 242 -13.08 12.36 -6.14
C LEU A 242 -12.66 10.91 -5.88
N TYR A 243 -13.11 9.96 -6.71
CA TYR A 243 -12.86 8.53 -6.56
C TYR A 243 -11.75 8.00 -7.49
N VAL A 244 -11.04 8.88 -8.19
CA VAL A 244 -9.87 8.48 -8.98
C VAL A 244 -8.70 8.17 -8.05
N MET A 245 -8.23 6.91 -8.09
CA MET A 245 -7.04 6.40 -7.39
C MET A 245 -6.37 5.33 -8.24
N THR A 246 -5.16 4.94 -7.94
CA THR A 246 -4.42 3.94 -8.73
C THR A 246 -3.81 2.87 -7.83
N PRO A 247 -4.19 1.57 -8.03
CA PRO A 247 -5.09 1.03 -9.05
C PRO A 247 -6.51 1.61 -8.98
N PRO A 248 -7.28 1.61 -10.09
CA PRO A 248 -8.65 2.13 -10.07
C PRO A 248 -9.63 1.22 -9.34
N LEU A 249 -10.77 1.77 -8.93
CA LEU A 249 -11.90 0.98 -8.45
C LEU A 249 -12.36 -0.02 -9.52
N ARG A 250 -12.67 -1.24 -9.09
CA ARG A 250 -13.04 -2.37 -9.94
C ARG A 250 -14.55 -2.64 -9.96
N GLY A 251 -14.96 -3.79 -10.48
CA GLY A 251 -16.34 -4.26 -10.46
C GLY A 251 -16.78 -4.76 -9.08
N VAL A 252 -18.08 -5.01 -8.94
CA VAL A 252 -18.66 -5.59 -7.71
C VAL A 252 -18.09 -7.01 -7.47
N GLU A 253 -17.87 -7.76 -8.53
CA GLU A 253 -17.29 -9.11 -8.50
C GLU A 253 -15.84 -9.13 -7.97
N ASP A 254 -15.10 -8.03 -8.10
CA ASP A 254 -13.77 -7.87 -7.52
C ASP A 254 -13.89 -7.61 -6.02
N ASN A 255 -14.81 -6.71 -5.60
CA ASN A 255 -15.07 -6.46 -4.19
C ASN A 255 -15.45 -7.77 -3.45
N GLU A 256 -16.39 -8.54 -4.00
CA GLU A 256 -16.84 -9.81 -3.41
C GLU A 256 -15.70 -10.81 -3.26
N ALA A 257 -14.84 -10.93 -4.30
CA ALA A 257 -13.70 -11.84 -4.28
C ALA A 257 -12.66 -11.42 -3.21
N LEU A 258 -12.39 -10.11 -3.08
CA LEU A 258 -11.45 -9.61 -2.07
C LEU A 258 -12.03 -9.73 -0.66
N GLN A 259 -13.32 -9.45 -0.46
CA GLN A 259 -14.01 -9.65 0.82
C GLN A 259 -13.91 -11.11 1.27
N GLU A 260 -14.21 -12.06 0.37
CA GLU A 260 -14.07 -13.48 0.65
C GLU A 260 -12.62 -13.86 1.00
N ALA A 261 -11.66 -13.37 0.26
CA ALA A 261 -10.23 -13.61 0.50
C ALA A 261 -9.74 -13.06 1.85
N VAL A 262 -10.26 -11.92 2.30
CA VAL A 262 -10.01 -11.40 3.65
C VAL A 262 -10.58 -12.33 4.72
N LEU A 263 -11.83 -12.75 4.57
CA LEU A 263 -12.50 -13.61 5.54
C LEU A 263 -11.86 -15.00 5.64
N ASN A 264 -11.34 -15.52 4.54
CA ASN A 264 -10.65 -16.82 4.46
C ASN A 264 -9.15 -16.75 4.82
N GLY A 265 -8.62 -15.55 5.13
CA GLY A 265 -7.21 -15.36 5.50
C GLY A 265 -6.22 -15.41 4.34
N GLU A 266 -6.70 -15.33 3.11
CA GLU A 266 -5.86 -15.27 1.91
C GLU A 266 -5.20 -13.91 1.74
N ILE A 267 -5.80 -12.85 2.29
CA ILE A 267 -5.26 -11.50 2.41
C ILE A 267 -4.84 -11.31 3.87
N GLN A 268 -3.59 -10.94 4.11
CA GLN A 268 -2.99 -10.87 5.43
C GLN A 268 -3.05 -9.48 6.06
N ILE A 269 -3.11 -8.43 5.24
CA ILE A 269 -3.00 -7.04 5.68
C ILE A 269 -4.09 -6.21 5.00
N ILE A 270 -4.73 -5.35 5.78
CA ILE A 270 -5.56 -4.26 5.25
C ILE A 270 -4.91 -2.97 5.70
N ALA A 271 -4.54 -2.13 4.73
CA ALA A 271 -3.99 -0.81 4.91
C ALA A 271 -4.79 0.20 4.09
N THR A 272 -4.51 1.48 4.18
CA THR A 272 -5.40 2.47 3.57
C THR A 272 -4.95 2.98 2.21
N ASP A 273 -3.66 2.95 1.93
CA ASP A 273 -3.07 3.70 0.81
C ASP A 273 -3.51 5.19 0.87
N HIS A 274 -3.55 5.74 2.10
CA HIS A 274 -4.03 7.09 2.36
C HIS A 274 -3.18 8.11 1.59
N CYS A 275 -3.81 8.71 0.58
CA CYS A 275 -3.20 9.72 -0.28
C CYS A 275 -4.25 10.80 -0.57
N SER A 276 -4.43 11.72 0.37
CA SER A 276 -5.52 12.68 0.38
C SER A 276 -5.25 13.87 -0.54
N PHE A 277 -6.29 14.33 -1.21
CA PHE A 277 -6.30 15.58 -1.95
C PHE A 277 -7.58 16.34 -1.62
N THR A 278 -7.52 17.67 -1.61
CA THR A 278 -8.72 18.49 -1.42
C THR A 278 -9.68 18.31 -2.58
N VAL A 279 -10.97 18.58 -2.32
CA VAL A 279 -12.00 18.60 -3.39
C VAL A 279 -11.55 19.50 -4.54
N GLN A 280 -11.01 20.68 -4.25
CA GLN A 280 -10.52 21.62 -5.25
C GLN A 280 -9.38 21.01 -6.11
N GLN A 281 -8.44 20.31 -5.48
CA GLN A 281 -7.34 19.63 -6.22
C GLN A 281 -7.88 18.51 -7.12
N LYS A 282 -8.81 17.70 -6.62
CA LYS A 282 -9.40 16.58 -7.37
C LYS A 282 -10.27 17.04 -8.53
N MET A 283 -11.05 18.10 -8.33
CA MET A 283 -12.00 18.65 -9.31
C MET A 283 -11.37 19.69 -10.25
N ALA A 284 -10.05 19.88 -10.19
CA ALA A 284 -9.34 20.83 -11.08
C ALA A 284 -9.30 20.37 -12.55
N SER A 285 -9.61 19.10 -12.82
CA SER A 285 -9.63 18.52 -14.15
C SER A 285 -10.69 17.43 -14.25
N ASP A 286 -11.27 17.28 -15.44
CA ASP A 286 -12.16 16.17 -15.82
C ASP A 286 -11.40 15.07 -16.58
N ASP A 287 -10.14 15.29 -16.96
CA ASP A 287 -9.30 14.31 -17.64
C ASP A 287 -8.65 13.37 -16.63
N CYS A 288 -9.04 12.10 -16.65
CA CYS A 288 -8.56 11.08 -15.71
C CYS A 288 -7.04 10.88 -15.70
N ARG A 289 -6.32 11.30 -16.73
CA ARG A 289 -4.85 11.25 -16.82
C ARG A 289 -4.18 12.33 -15.99
N THR A 290 -4.89 13.43 -15.71
CA THR A 290 -4.39 14.59 -14.95
C THR A 290 -5.03 14.74 -13.59
N ILE A 291 -6.18 14.11 -13.32
CA ILE A 291 -6.75 14.04 -11.99
C ILE A 291 -5.74 13.40 -11.03
N LEU A 292 -5.55 14.01 -9.88
CA LEU A 292 -4.64 13.51 -8.85
C LEU A 292 -5.16 12.18 -8.28
N PRO A 293 -4.44 11.05 -8.45
CA PRO A 293 -4.93 9.76 -8.01
C PRO A 293 -4.63 9.53 -6.52
N GLY A 294 -5.66 9.31 -5.75
CA GLY A 294 -5.59 9.01 -4.33
C GLY A 294 -6.83 9.44 -3.57
N ILE A 295 -7.07 8.79 -2.44
CA ILE A 295 -8.16 9.11 -1.51
C ILE A 295 -7.67 8.99 -0.06
N PRO A 296 -8.33 9.63 0.92
CA PRO A 296 -8.08 9.40 2.34
C PRO A 296 -8.64 8.05 2.80
N GLY A 297 -8.30 7.59 4.01
CA GLY A 297 -8.83 6.34 4.57
C GLY A 297 -8.31 5.97 5.95
N THR A 298 -7.28 6.63 6.48
CA THR A 298 -6.62 6.19 7.73
C THR A 298 -7.52 6.30 8.96
N GLU A 299 -8.42 7.30 9.00
CA GLU A 299 -9.37 7.49 10.11
C GLU A 299 -10.43 6.39 10.15
N GLU A 300 -10.88 5.91 8.98
CA GLU A 300 -11.96 4.94 8.86
C GLU A 300 -11.50 3.48 8.89
N LEU A 301 -10.21 3.21 8.85
CA LEU A 301 -9.65 1.87 8.69
C LEU A 301 -10.23 0.85 9.68
N LEU A 302 -10.10 1.12 10.98
CA LEU A 302 -10.58 0.21 12.02
C LEU A 302 -12.10 0.07 11.98
N SER A 303 -12.83 1.17 11.90
CA SER A 303 -14.30 1.18 11.97
C SER A 303 -14.92 0.43 10.79
N LEU A 304 -14.42 0.60 9.59
CA LEU A 304 -14.89 -0.10 8.39
C LEU A 304 -14.61 -1.61 8.47
N VAL A 305 -13.36 -1.97 8.78
CA VAL A 305 -12.97 -3.39 8.84
C VAL A 305 -13.67 -4.11 10.01
N TYR A 306 -13.76 -3.45 11.18
CA TYR A 306 -14.46 -4.01 12.33
C TYR A 306 -15.95 -4.22 12.03
N SER A 307 -16.62 -3.25 11.43
CA SER A 307 -18.04 -3.34 11.06
C SER A 307 -18.29 -4.42 10.03
N PHE A 308 -17.45 -4.49 9.01
CA PHE A 308 -17.55 -5.51 7.96
C PHE A 308 -17.35 -6.94 8.47
N ALA A 309 -16.38 -7.13 9.35
CA ALA A 309 -15.86 -8.45 9.70
C ALA A 309 -16.35 -8.93 11.07
N ALA A 310 -16.02 -8.23 12.16
CA ALA A 310 -16.33 -8.67 13.51
C ALA A 310 -17.77 -8.36 13.92
N ASN A 311 -18.25 -7.15 13.69
CA ASN A 311 -19.61 -6.74 14.08
C ASN A 311 -20.67 -7.49 13.27
N SER A 312 -20.39 -7.89 12.04
CA SER A 312 -21.26 -8.74 11.22
C SER A 312 -21.21 -10.23 11.61
N GLY A 313 -20.32 -10.61 12.54
CA GLY A 313 -20.12 -11.99 12.95
C GLY A 313 -19.41 -12.90 11.95
N ARG A 314 -18.79 -12.32 10.89
CA ARG A 314 -18.11 -13.10 9.85
C ARG A 314 -16.77 -13.67 10.31
N ILE A 315 -16.01 -12.89 11.09
CA ILE A 315 -14.76 -13.34 11.74
C ILE A 315 -14.67 -12.78 13.16
N GLY A 316 -13.83 -13.38 14.00
CA GLY A 316 -13.62 -12.92 15.38
C GLY A 316 -12.76 -11.63 15.43
N VAL A 317 -12.88 -10.90 16.54
CA VAL A 317 -12.09 -9.68 16.82
C VAL A 317 -10.59 -9.95 16.69
N GLN A 318 -10.12 -11.14 17.12
CA GLN A 318 -8.71 -11.54 17.01
C GLN A 318 -8.22 -11.57 15.55
N GLN A 319 -9.07 -11.95 14.60
CA GLN A 319 -8.73 -11.94 13.18
C GLN A 319 -8.66 -10.51 12.64
N VAL A 320 -9.56 -9.61 13.08
CA VAL A 320 -9.48 -8.18 12.76
C VAL A 320 -8.17 -7.59 13.29
N VAL A 321 -7.83 -7.87 14.54
CA VAL A 321 -6.54 -7.45 15.13
C VAL A 321 -5.35 -8.02 14.34
N ASN A 322 -5.45 -9.27 13.89
CA ASN A 322 -4.38 -9.85 13.07
C ASN A 322 -4.21 -9.08 11.75
N LEU A 323 -5.29 -8.77 11.04
CA LEU A 323 -5.27 -8.04 9.76
C LEU A 323 -4.72 -6.61 9.87
N LEU A 324 -5.03 -5.91 10.97
CA LEU A 324 -4.75 -4.49 11.13
C LEU A 324 -3.56 -4.18 12.06
N SER A 325 -2.99 -5.19 12.72
CA SER A 325 -1.95 -4.95 13.72
C SER A 325 -0.91 -6.08 13.76
N THR A 326 -1.29 -7.30 14.17
CA THR A 326 -0.32 -8.37 14.45
C THR A 326 0.40 -8.85 13.19
N ALA A 327 -0.30 -9.11 12.08
CA ALA A 327 0.31 -9.54 10.83
C ALA A 327 1.19 -8.43 10.24
N VAL A 328 0.73 -7.17 10.31
CA VAL A 328 1.51 -5.99 9.92
C VAL A 328 2.82 -5.92 10.71
N ALA A 329 2.73 -5.98 12.05
CA ALA A 329 3.91 -5.92 12.92
C ALA A 329 4.91 -7.06 12.62
N LYS A 330 4.41 -8.27 12.35
CA LYS A 330 5.27 -9.41 11.98
C LYS A 330 5.91 -9.25 10.61
N ALA A 331 5.15 -8.80 9.61
CA ALA A 331 5.66 -8.60 8.25
C ALA A 331 6.81 -7.59 8.20
N PHE A 332 6.74 -6.54 9.02
CA PHE A 332 7.70 -5.44 8.99
C PHE A 332 8.69 -5.43 10.17
N GLY A 333 8.72 -6.52 10.97
CA GLY A 333 9.70 -6.69 12.05
C GLY A 333 9.48 -5.75 13.25
N LEU A 334 8.24 -5.30 13.47
CA LEU A 334 7.83 -4.48 14.61
C LEU A 334 7.32 -5.34 15.77
N TYR A 335 6.98 -6.61 15.50
CA TYR A 335 6.53 -7.55 16.53
C TYR A 335 7.69 -8.03 17.40
N PRO A 336 7.53 -8.16 18.72
CA PRO A 336 6.33 -7.97 19.54
C PRO A 336 6.21 -6.59 20.19
N ARG A 337 7.09 -5.65 19.83
CA ARG A 337 7.02 -4.29 20.36
C ARG A 337 5.67 -3.64 20.01
N LYS A 338 5.19 -3.86 18.77
CA LYS A 338 3.85 -3.53 18.31
C LYS A 338 3.08 -4.79 17.91
N GLY A 339 1.75 -4.68 17.77
CA GLY A 339 0.90 -5.79 17.33
C GLY A 339 0.58 -6.83 18.40
N ALA A 340 0.85 -6.53 19.67
CA ALA A 340 0.53 -7.40 20.80
C ALA A 340 0.29 -6.58 22.08
N ILE A 341 -0.58 -7.09 22.95
CA ILE A 341 -0.73 -6.58 24.32
C ILE A 341 0.06 -7.51 25.23
N ARG A 342 1.25 -7.08 25.63
CA ARG A 342 2.14 -7.82 26.54
C ARG A 342 3.12 -6.88 27.24
N VAL A 343 3.67 -7.33 28.35
CA VAL A 343 4.71 -6.56 29.07
C VAL A 343 5.90 -6.29 28.13
N GLY A 344 6.27 -5.02 27.99
CA GLY A 344 7.35 -4.55 27.12
C GLY A 344 6.92 -4.22 25.68
N SER A 345 5.63 -4.34 25.35
CA SER A 345 5.08 -3.76 24.10
C SER A 345 4.77 -2.28 24.31
N ASP A 346 4.76 -1.53 23.20
CA ASP A 346 4.26 -0.14 23.20
C ASP A 346 2.75 -0.15 23.49
N ALA A 347 2.31 0.81 24.27
CA ALA A 347 0.90 0.99 24.63
C ALA A 347 0.15 1.75 23.53
#